data_fcf33c8ae126438bfbaca3d172e73e4c
#
_entry.id   fcf33c8ae126438bfbaca3d172e73e4c
#
_cell.length_a   1.000
_cell.length_b   1.000
_cell.length_c   1.000
_cell.angle_alpha   90.00
_cell.angle_beta   90.00
_cell.angle_gamma   90.00
#
_symmetry.space_group_name_H-M   'P 1'
#
loop_
_entity.id
_entity.type
_entity.pdbx_description
1 polymer ?
#
loop_
_entity_poly.entity_id
_entity_poly.type
_entity_poly.pdbx_seq_one_letter_code
_entity_poly.pdbx_strand_id
1 'polypeptide(L)'
;MDAGHIPVLLHECIDNLNIRPDGIYVDGTLGMGGHSEQIAGRLTTGTLIGIDRDETAIARAGARLAPFGERVQLVHGNFRDTAAILDRLGIDAVDGMLFDLGVSSPQLDETQRGFSYMHDAPLDMRMDESAALTAREVVNTYSYEELRRILFEYGEERYAPAIAKRICQHREQKPIETTLELADIIRSAMPASALREKQHPAKRSFQAIRIAVNDELGELPPMLDAAEKNLKPGGRLAVITFHSLEDRIVKKKLQELAQGCICPPEFPVCVCGRKPKVKLITRKPIVPGEAELTENPRARSAKLRVAEKC
;
A
#
# COMPACT_ATOMS: atom_id res chain seq x y z
N MET A 1 0.83 1.65 -27.31
CA MET A 1 0.04 2.58 -26.46
C MET A 1 -0.72 1.69 -25.49
N ASP A 2 -0.19 1.57 -24.29
CA ASP A 2 -0.87 0.79 -23.24
C ASP A 2 -2.23 1.44 -22.97
N ALA A 3 -3.28 0.65 -23.11
CA ALA A 3 -4.65 1.07 -22.79
C ALA A 3 -4.69 1.52 -21.34
N GLY A 4 -4.89 2.82 -21.14
CA GLY A 4 -4.65 3.62 -19.97
C GLY A 4 -5.03 2.98 -18.63
N HIS A 5 -4.03 2.63 -17.88
CA HIS A 5 -4.18 2.48 -16.43
C HIS A 5 -4.55 3.85 -15.84
N ILE A 6 -5.78 3.98 -15.34
CA ILE A 6 -6.25 5.19 -14.66
C ILE A 6 -5.84 5.05 -13.19
N PRO A 7 -5.03 5.99 -12.65
CA PRO A 7 -4.69 5.99 -11.23
C PRO A 7 -5.95 6.12 -10.37
N VAL A 8 -5.96 5.40 -9.26
CA VAL A 8 -7.11 5.38 -8.34
C VAL A 8 -7.23 6.72 -7.61
N LEU A 9 -8.46 7.29 -7.54
CA LEU A 9 -8.73 8.56 -6.86
C LEU A 9 -7.79 9.70 -7.32
N LEU A 10 -7.44 9.73 -8.61
CA LEU A 10 -6.43 10.64 -9.17
C LEU A 10 -6.75 12.11 -8.84
N HIS A 11 -7.95 12.56 -9.18
CA HIS A 11 -8.34 13.96 -8.98
C HIS A 11 -8.37 14.32 -7.49
N GLU A 12 -8.93 13.45 -6.67
CA GLU A 12 -9.02 13.62 -5.23
C GLU A 12 -7.64 13.69 -4.57
N CYS A 13 -6.69 12.88 -5.02
CA CYS A 13 -5.30 12.93 -4.52
C CYS A 13 -4.64 14.25 -4.88
N ILE A 14 -4.69 14.63 -6.14
CA ILE A 14 -4.02 15.81 -6.65
C ILE A 14 -4.59 17.11 -6.05
N ASP A 15 -5.91 17.20 -5.92
CA ASP A 15 -6.58 18.36 -5.34
C ASP A 15 -6.27 18.49 -3.84
N ASN A 16 -6.22 17.35 -3.13
CA ASN A 16 -5.93 17.36 -1.70
C ASN A 16 -4.44 17.52 -1.37
N LEU A 17 -3.52 17.22 -2.29
CA LEU A 17 -2.09 17.52 -2.10
C LEU A 17 -1.78 19.01 -2.09
N ASN A 18 -2.67 19.85 -2.61
CA ASN A 18 -2.52 21.32 -2.65
C ASN A 18 -1.16 21.73 -3.24
N ILE A 19 -0.90 21.27 -4.47
CA ILE A 19 0.42 21.35 -5.10
C ILE A 19 0.80 22.79 -5.40
N ARG A 20 1.98 23.19 -4.89
CA ARG A 20 2.64 24.48 -5.16
C ARG A 20 3.65 24.28 -6.29
N PRO A 21 3.71 25.21 -7.27
CA PRO A 21 4.59 25.06 -8.44
C PRO A 21 6.09 24.98 -8.11
N ASP A 22 6.50 25.52 -6.97
CA ASP A 22 7.87 25.56 -6.46
C ASP A 22 8.14 24.51 -5.36
N GLY A 23 7.14 23.67 -5.01
CA GLY A 23 7.20 22.74 -3.90
C GLY A 23 7.99 21.46 -4.21
N ILE A 24 8.34 20.73 -3.16
CA ILE A 24 8.98 19.42 -3.23
C ILE A 24 7.95 18.35 -2.82
N TYR A 25 7.77 17.34 -3.67
CA TYR A 25 6.78 16.30 -3.44
C TYR A 25 7.41 14.92 -3.51
N VAL A 26 6.86 13.98 -2.74
CA VAL A 26 7.23 12.57 -2.78
C VAL A 26 6.02 11.76 -3.23
N ASP A 27 6.20 10.94 -4.25
CA ASP A 27 5.33 9.81 -4.57
C ASP A 27 6.08 8.55 -4.14
N GLY A 28 5.68 7.97 -3.00
CA GLY A 28 6.38 6.82 -2.39
C GLY A 28 5.99 5.48 -2.99
N THR A 29 5.04 5.48 -3.94
CA THR A 29 4.48 4.30 -4.62
C THR A 29 4.31 4.62 -6.11
N LEU A 30 5.43 4.89 -6.76
CA LEU A 30 5.49 5.44 -8.11
C LEU A 30 4.68 4.63 -9.15
N GLY A 31 4.74 3.29 -9.08
CA GLY A 31 4.07 2.39 -10.00
C GLY A 31 4.31 2.76 -11.47
N MET A 32 3.24 2.99 -12.21
CA MET A 32 3.30 3.42 -13.61
C MET A 32 3.46 4.95 -13.79
N GLY A 33 3.64 5.69 -12.70
CA GLY A 33 3.86 7.13 -12.71
C GLY A 33 2.61 7.98 -12.99
N GLY A 34 1.41 7.45 -12.85
CA GLY A 34 0.18 8.16 -13.20
C GLY A 34 -0.13 9.35 -12.28
N HIS A 35 -0.03 9.17 -10.96
CA HIS A 35 -0.12 10.27 -10.01
C HIS A 35 1.06 11.23 -10.16
N SER A 36 2.27 10.67 -10.29
CA SER A 36 3.52 11.41 -10.47
C SER A 36 3.48 12.34 -11.70
N GLU A 37 2.92 11.90 -12.82
CA GLU A 37 2.76 12.74 -14.02
C GLU A 37 1.90 13.97 -13.75
N GLN A 38 0.81 13.80 -13.01
CA GLN A 38 -0.07 14.91 -12.63
C GLN A 38 0.56 15.85 -11.61
N ILE A 39 1.38 15.33 -10.70
CA ILE A 39 2.16 16.15 -9.75
C ILE A 39 3.21 16.94 -10.54
N ALA A 40 4.05 16.27 -11.33
CA ALA A 40 5.12 16.88 -12.12
C ALA A 40 4.61 17.94 -13.11
N GLY A 41 3.42 17.71 -13.70
CA GLY A 41 2.75 18.65 -14.61
C GLY A 41 2.34 19.98 -13.94
N ARG A 42 2.20 20.00 -12.60
CA ARG A 42 1.88 21.21 -11.84
C ARG A 42 3.11 21.94 -11.30
N LEU A 43 4.28 21.31 -11.37
CA LEU A 43 5.55 21.90 -10.93
C LEU A 43 6.16 22.76 -12.04
N THR A 44 6.73 23.91 -11.66
CA THR A 44 7.54 24.77 -12.54
C THR A 44 9.01 24.73 -12.16
N THR A 45 9.32 25.06 -10.91
CA THR A 45 10.69 25.04 -10.33
C THR A 45 10.82 24.01 -9.21
N GLY A 46 9.69 23.41 -8.79
CA GLY A 46 9.66 22.38 -7.77
C GLY A 46 10.19 21.03 -8.25
N THR A 47 10.30 20.08 -7.33
CA THR A 47 10.84 18.73 -7.60
C THR A 47 9.88 17.66 -7.13
N LEU A 48 9.77 16.59 -7.91
CA LEU A 48 9.10 15.34 -7.57
C LEU A 48 10.13 14.24 -7.34
N ILE A 49 10.03 13.54 -6.22
CA ILE A 49 10.78 12.34 -5.91
C ILE A 49 9.83 11.16 -6.02
N GLY A 50 10.05 10.28 -7.00
CA GLY A 50 9.29 9.04 -7.19
C GLY A 50 10.07 7.87 -6.63
N ILE A 51 9.47 7.11 -5.72
CA ILE A 51 10.09 5.94 -5.07
C ILE A 51 9.28 4.71 -5.45
N ASP A 52 9.95 3.64 -5.84
CA ASP A 52 9.35 2.31 -5.96
C ASP A 52 10.37 1.23 -5.65
N ARG A 53 9.89 0.09 -5.12
CA ARG A 53 10.70 -1.09 -4.87
C ARG A 53 10.82 -2.00 -6.10
N ASP A 54 9.98 -1.81 -7.10
CA ASP A 54 9.96 -2.57 -8.34
C ASP A 54 10.77 -1.82 -9.43
N GLU A 55 11.92 -2.36 -9.81
CA GLU A 55 12.77 -1.77 -10.87
C GLU A 55 12.02 -1.65 -12.21
N THR A 56 11.11 -2.57 -12.50
CA THR A 56 10.29 -2.53 -13.70
C THR A 56 9.35 -1.32 -13.67
N ALA A 57 8.77 -1.02 -12.52
CA ALA A 57 7.95 0.18 -12.30
C ALA A 57 8.78 1.45 -12.50
N ILE A 58 9.99 1.53 -11.92
CA ILE A 58 10.91 2.65 -12.11
C ILE A 58 11.22 2.89 -13.59
N ALA A 59 11.54 1.83 -14.34
CA ALA A 59 11.86 1.95 -15.76
C ALA A 59 10.66 2.46 -16.60
N ARG A 60 9.46 1.92 -16.35
CA ARG A 60 8.22 2.31 -17.04
C ARG A 60 7.81 3.76 -16.71
N ALA A 61 7.82 4.11 -15.42
CA ALA A 61 7.54 5.48 -14.97
C ALA A 61 8.57 6.47 -15.50
N GLY A 62 9.86 6.08 -15.57
CA GLY A 62 10.92 6.90 -16.13
C GLY A 62 10.66 7.31 -17.57
N ALA A 63 10.19 6.40 -18.41
CA ALA A 63 9.79 6.71 -19.79
C ALA A 63 8.62 7.71 -19.84
N ARG A 64 7.62 7.54 -18.97
CA ARG A 64 6.45 8.42 -18.87
C ARG A 64 6.82 9.82 -18.39
N LEU A 65 7.71 9.89 -17.39
CA LEU A 65 8.10 11.13 -16.72
C LEU A 65 9.29 11.85 -17.39
N ALA A 66 9.91 11.25 -18.41
CA ALA A 66 11.02 11.85 -19.14
C ALA A 66 10.77 13.30 -19.65
N PRO A 67 9.55 13.69 -20.10
CA PRO A 67 9.28 15.06 -20.51
C PRO A 67 9.46 16.12 -19.44
N PHE A 68 9.45 15.73 -18.14
CA PHE A 68 9.62 16.66 -17.01
C PHE A 68 11.08 16.92 -16.65
N GLY A 69 12.02 16.17 -17.20
CA GLY A 69 13.47 16.39 -17.06
C GLY A 69 13.92 16.36 -15.60
N GLU A 70 14.78 17.32 -15.22
CA GLU A 70 15.40 17.41 -13.89
C GLU A 70 14.41 17.66 -12.73
N ARG A 71 13.18 18.01 -13.03
CA ARG A 71 12.13 18.17 -12.00
C ARG A 71 11.69 16.85 -11.39
N VAL A 72 12.07 15.70 -11.96
CA VAL A 72 11.70 14.38 -11.47
C VAL A 72 12.96 13.58 -11.17
N GLN A 73 13.05 13.11 -9.93
CA GLN A 73 14.09 12.18 -9.47
C GLN A 73 13.45 10.85 -9.13
N LEU A 74 13.90 9.77 -9.76
CA LEU A 74 13.42 8.42 -9.51
C LEU A 74 14.42 7.67 -8.63
N VAL A 75 13.90 7.01 -7.60
CA VAL A 75 14.69 6.28 -6.61
C VAL A 75 14.16 4.86 -6.49
N HIS A 76 14.99 3.88 -6.83
CA HIS A 76 14.72 2.49 -6.48
C HIS A 76 14.89 2.33 -4.96
N GLY A 77 13.83 1.94 -4.27
CA GLY A 77 13.82 1.80 -2.81
C GLY A 77 12.42 1.57 -2.27
N ASN A 78 12.35 1.32 -0.98
CA ASN A 78 11.09 1.09 -0.30
C ASN A 78 10.59 2.38 0.35
N PHE A 79 9.30 2.66 0.27
CA PHE A 79 8.68 3.84 0.88
C PHE A 79 8.84 3.90 2.41
N ARG A 80 9.06 2.76 3.09
CA ARG A 80 9.41 2.71 4.52
C ARG A 80 10.67 3.52 4.83
N ASP A 81 11.58 3.63 3.85
CA ASP A 81 12.87 4.28 3.97
C ASP A 81 12.83 5.74 3.50
N THR A 82 11.64 6.33 3.31
CA THR A 82 11.45 7.70 2.79
C THR A 82 12.33 8.71 3.53
N ALA A 83 12.42 8.67 4.87
CA ALA A 83 13.27 9.59 5.63
C ALA A 83 14.75 9.46 5.25
N ALA A 84 15.27 8.24 5.17
CA ALA A 84 16.68 7.99 4.79
C ALA A 84 16.95 8.36 3.32
N ILE A 85 15.96 8.17 2.44
CA ILE A 85 16.04 8.60 1.03
C ILE A 85 16.15 10.12 0.94
N LEU A 86 15.29 10.85 1.65
CA LEU A 86 15.33 12.32 1.69
C LEU A 86 16.65 12.84 2.28
N ASP A 87 17.11 12.27 3.39
CA ASP A 87 18.40 12.62 4.01
C ASP A 87 19.56 12.44 3.00
N ARG A 88 19.58 11.33 2.24
CA ARG A 88 20.60 11.05 1.21
C ARG A 88 20.55 12.02 0.03
N LEU A 89 19.36 12.55 -0.29
CA LEU A 89 19.17 13.56 -1.34
C LEU A 89 19.43 14.99 -0.84
N GLY A 90 19.74 15.17 0.45
CA GLY A 90 19.96 16.49 1.05
C GLY A 90 18.66 17.31 1.21
N ILE A 91 17.53 16.62 1.35
CA ILE A 91 16.20 17.24 1.45
C ILE A 91 15.70 17.12 2.90
N ASP A 92 15.67 18.21 3.63
CA ASP A 92 15.23 18.24 5.03
C ASP A 92 13.72 18.06 5.18
N ALA A 93 12.94 18.72 4.30
CA ALA A 93 11.48 18.68 4.37
C ALA A 93 10.82 18.93 3.01
N VAL A 94 9.61 18.37 2.84
CA VAL A 94 8.83 18.39 1.60
C VAL A 94 7.46 19.02 1.79
N ASP A 95 6.86 19.48 0.70
CA ASP A 95 5.55 20.15 0.69
C ASP A 95 4.38 19.15 0.62
N GLY A 96 4.64 17.92 0.17
CA GLY A 96 3.62 16.87 0.17
C GLY A 96 4.18 15.47 -0.07
N MET A 97 3.43 14.48 0.41
CA MET A 97 3.71 13.06 0.21
C MET A 97 2.45 12.33 -0.21
N LEU A 98 2.56 11.47 -1.20
CA LEU A 98 1.52 10.55 -1.66
C LEU A 98 2.00 9.12 -1.51
N PHE A 99 1.12 8.25 -1.00
CA PHE A 99 1.33 6.82 -0.97
C PHE A 99 0.05 6.12 -1.45
N ASP A 100 0.13 5.44 -2.60
CA ASP A 100 -0.92 4.60 -3.17
C ASP A 100 -0.58 3.14 -2.86
N LEU A 101 -1.07 2.64 -1.70
CA LEU A 101 -0.66 1.36 -1.14
C LEU A 101 -1.20 0.18 -1.95
N GLY A 102 -0.57 -0.98 -1.77
CA GLY A 102 -0.99 -2.24 -2.38
C GLY A 102 -0.24 -2.60 -3.66
N VAL A 103 -0.85 -3.47 -4.47
CA VAL A 103 -0.25 -4.00 -5.71
C VAL A 103 -0.57 -3.12 -6.91
N SER A 104 0.41 -2.89 -7.75
CA SER A 104 0.21 -2.20 -9.02
C SER A 104 -0.57 -3.07 -10.01
N SER A 105 -1.26 -2.44 -10.97
CA SER A 105 -1.99 -3.20 -11.99
C SER A 105 -1.10 -4.12 -12.82
N PRO A 106 0.11 -3.74 -13.26
CA PRO A 106 1.02 -4.67 -13.93
C PRO A 106 1.34 -5.91 -13.11
N GLN A 107 1.57 -5.76 -11.79
CA GLN A 107 1.82 -6.92 -10.91
C GLN A 107 0.64 -7.89 -10.87
N LEU A 108 -0.60 -7.41 -10.99
CA LEU A 108 -1.79 -8.25 -11.08
C LEU A 108 -2.01 -8.85 -12.48
N ASP A 109 -1.65 -8.12 -13.54
CA ASP A 109 -1.88 -8.51 -14.93
C ASP A 109 -0.77 -9.44 -15.47
N GLU A 110 0.44 -9.31 -14.96
CA GLU A 110 1.56 -10.20 -15.28
C GLU A 110 1.40 -11.52 -14.52
N THR A 111 0.75 -12.50 -15.15
CA THR A 111 0.39 -13.79 -14.54
C THR A 111 1.57 -14.43 -13.84
N GLN A 112 2.77 -14.38 -14.41
CA GLN A 112 3.99 -14.99 -13.87
C GLN A 112 4.43 -14.45 -12.49
N ARG A 113 3.94 -13.28 -12.09
CA ARG A 113 4.21 -12.69 -10.76
C ARG A 113 3.45 -13.40 -9.62
N GLY A 114 2.49 -14.29 -9.93
CA GLY A 114 1.81 -15.14 -8.96
C GLY A 114 0.84 -14.45 -7.99
N PHE A 115 0.40 -13.21 -8.26
CA PHE A 115 -0.56 -12.51 -7.40
C PHE A 115 -2.01 -12.97 -7.56
N SER A 116 -2.33 -13.62 -8.69
CA SER A 116 -3.70 -14.02 -9.03
C SER A 116 -3.99 -15.46 -8.63
N TYR A 117 -5.14 -15.68 -8.01
CA TYR A 117 -5.72 -17.02 -7.76
C TYR A 117 -6.61 -17.50 -8.91
N MET A 118 -6.68 -16.76 -10.03
CA MET A 118 -7.53 -17.08 -11.19
C MET A 118 -6.75 -17.72 -12.35
N HIS A 119 -5.44 -17.59 -12.35
CA HIS A 119 -4.55 -18.08 -13.37
C HIS A 119 -3.43 -18.91 -12.74
N ASP A 120 -3.00 -19.96 -13.42
CA ASP A 120 -1.89 -20.78 -12.92
C ASP A 120 -0.54 -20.11 -13.19
N ALA A 121 0.25 -20.00 -12.13
CA ALA A 121 1.55 -19.33 -12.15
C ALA A 121 2.42 -19.83 -10.99
N PRO A 122 3.74 -19.62 -11.02
CA PRO A 122 4.59 -19.83 -9.85
C PRO A 122 4.09 -19.05 -8.63
N LEU A 123 4.20 -19.63 -7.43
CA LEU A 123 3.87 -19.00 -6.17
C LEU A 123 4.97 -18.00 -5.76
N ASP A 124 5.00 -16.83 -6.40
CA ASP A 124 5.99 -15.80 -6.11
C ASP A 124 5.42 -14.70 -5.17
N MET A 125 4.54 -13.84 -5.65
CA MET A 125 3.91 -12.72 -4.95
C MET A 125 4.88 -11.64 -4.44
N ARG A 126 6.15 -11.63 -4.82
CA ARG A 126 7.07 -10.54 -4.45
C ARG A 126 6.75 -9.28 -5.25
N MET A 127 6.68 -8.14 -4.59
CA MET A 127 6.63 -6.83 -5.23
C MET A 127 8.03 -6.41 -5.70
N ASP A 128 9.05 -6.71 -4.90
CA ASP A 128 10.47 -6.59 -5.23
C ASP A 128 11.03 -7.98 -5.59
N GLU A 129 11.36 -8.20 -6.86
CA GLU A 129 11.87 -9.49 -7.33
C GLU A 129 13.24 -9.85 -6.76
N SER A 130 13.98 -8.87 -6.23
CA SER A 130 15.27 -9.11 -5.57
C SER A 130 15.14 -9.65 -4.15
N ALA A 131 13.95 -9.53 -3.53
CA ALA A 131 13.70 -10.06 -2.20
C ALA A 131 13.76 -11.59 -2.17
N ALA A 132 14.23 -12.16 -1.04
CA ALA A 132 14.43 -13.60 -0.93
C ALA A 132 13.13 -14.37 -0.66
N LEU A 133 12.19 -13.81 0.11
CA LEU A 133 10.98 -14.50 0.55
C LEU A 133 9.90 -14.49 -0.52
N THR A 134 9.49 -15.67 -0.97
CA THR A 134 8.39 -15.87 -1.92
C THR A 134 7.15 -16.48 -1.24
N ALA A 135 5.99 -16.42 -1.91
CA ALA A 135 4.79 -17.10 -1.43
C ALA A 135 4.99 -18.62 -1.34
N ARG A 136 5.81 -19.20 -2.25
CA ARG A 136 6.21 -20.61 -2.21
C ARG A 136 6.91 -20.96 -0.91
N GLU A 137 7.86 -20.14 -0.47
CA GLU A 137 8.56 -20.34 0.80
C GLU A 137 7.63 -20.20 1.99
N VAL A 138 6.77 -19.17 2.01
CA VAL A 138 5.78 -19.01 3.08
C VAL A 138 4.92 -20.26 3.24
N VAL A 139 4.32 -20.80 2.16
CA VAL A 139 3.41 -21.94 2.28
C VAL A 139 4.13 -23.25 2.58
N ASN A 140 5.40 -23.40 2.12
CA ASN A 140 6.13 -24.64 2.28
C ASN A 140 6.99 -24.72 3.53
N THR A 141 7.38 -23.57 4.13
CA THR A 141 8.34 -23.56 5.26
C THR A 141 7.76 -23.06 6.58
N TYR A 142 6.77 -22.14 6.56
CA TYR A 142 6.18 -21.62 7.79
C TYR A 142 5.51 -22.75 8.60
N SER A 143 5.63 -22.68 9.93
CA SER A 143 4.93 -23.60 10.84
C SER A 143 3.40 -23.47 10.70
N TYR A 144 2.68 -24.48 11.22
CA TYR A 144 1.20 -24.39 11.27
C TYR A 144 0.73 -23.14 12.02
N GLU A 145 1.39 -22.81 13.13
CA GLU A 145 1.06 -21.65 13.96
C GLU A 145 1.27 -20.34 13.19
N GLU A 146 2.37 -20.21 12.47
CA GLU A 146 2.67 -19.04 11.64
C GLU A 146 1.68 -18.90 10.49
N LEU A 147 1.41 -19.97 9.76
CA LEU A 147 0.39 -19.96 8.69
C LEU A 147 -0.99 -19.59 9.23
N ARG A 148 -1.42 -20.20 10.35
CA ARG A 148 -2.68 -19.87 11.01
C ARG A 148 -2.73 -18.40 11.41
N ARG A 149 -1.64 -17.87 11.99
CA ARG A 149 -1.54 -16.47 12.41
C ARG A 149 -1.68 -15.53 11.25
N ILE A 150 -0.89 -15.69 10.17
CA ILE A 150 -0.96 -14.76 9.02
C ILE A 150 -2.32 -14.84 8.33
N LEU A 151 -2.89 -16.03 8.16
CA LEU A 151 -4.22 -16.19 7.55
C LEU A 151 -5.31 -15.48 8.38
N PHE A 152 -5.23 -15.57 9.71
CA PHE A 152 -6.18 -14.92 10.61
C PHE A 152 -5.96 -13.41 10.70
N GLU A 153 -4.72 -12.97 10.97
CA GLU A 153 -4.40 -11.56 11.22
C GLU A 153 -4.38 -10.72 9.93
N TYR A 154 -3.79 -11.23 8.83
CA TYR A 154 -3.61 -10.49 7.58
C TYR A 154 -4.74 -10.75 6.57
N GLY A 155 -5.36 -11.92 6.63
CA GLY A 155 -6.49 -12.27 5.78
C GLY A 155 -7.86 -11.99 6.39
N GLU A 156 -7.93 -11.76 7.71
CA GLU A 156 -9.19 -11.78 8.46
C GLU A 156 -10.00 -13.06 8.11
N GLU A 157 -9.26 -14.20 7.92
CA GLU A 157 -9.81 -15.47 7.44
C GLU A 157 -10.29 -16.33 8.62
N ARG A 158 -11.60 -16.53 8.71
CA ARG A 158 -12.20 -17.32 9.80
C ARG A 158 -11.90 -18.82 9.73
N TYR A 159 -11.56 -19.32 8.56
CA TYR A 159 -11.18 -20.72 8.34
C TYR A 159 -9.66 -20.94 8.41
N ALA A 160 -8.91 -19.96 8.90
CA ALA A 160 -7.44 -19.99 9.02
C ALA A 160 -6.90 -21.30 9.63
N PRO A 161 -7.47 -21.88 10.72
CA PRO A 161 -6.98 -23.14 11.28
C PRO A 161 -7.11 -24.32 10.32
N ALA A 162 -8.24 -24.43 9.63
CA ALA A 162 -8.49 -25.53 8.68
C ALA A 162 -7.61 -25.40 7.44
N ILE A 163 -7.46 -24.18 6.91
CA ILE A 163 -6.62 -23.90 5.75
C ILE A 163 -5.15 -24.16 6.06
N ALA A 164 -4.62 -23.63 7.18
CA ALA A 164 -3.24 -23.87 7.61
C ALA A 164 -2.95 -25.37 7.78
N LYS A 165 -3.86 -26.12 8.42
CA LYS A 165 -3.74 -27.57 8.56
C LYS A 165 -3.70 -28.27 7.21
N ARG A 166 -4.55 -27.88 6.26
CA ARG A 166 -4.60 -28.48 4.94
C ARG A 166 -3.33 -28.19 4.13
N ILE A 167 -2.80 -26.97 4.20
CA ILE A 167 -1.51 -26.61 3.59
C ILE A 167 -0.40 -27.49 4.14
N CYS A 168 -0.28 -27.62 5.48
CA CYS A 168 0.73 -28.47 6.11
C CYS A 168 0.63 -29.93 5.66
N GLN A 169 -0.60 -30.49 5.64
CA GLN A 169 -0.81 -31.87 5.21
C GLN A 169 -0.45 -32.12 3.73
N HIS A 170 -0.73 -31.13 2.87
CA HIS A 170 -0.43 -31.26 1.44
C HIS A 170 1.08 -31.22 1.18
N ARG A 171 1.79 -30.26 1.79
CA ARG A 171 3.24 -30.08 1.57
C ARG A 171 4.10 -31.23 2.12
N GLU A 172 3.57 -32.03 3.09
CA GLU A 172 4.22 -33.27 3.55
C GLU A 172 4.32 -34.33 2.45
N GLN A 173 3.41 -34.27 1.45
CA GLN A 173 3.38 -35.21 0.33
C GLN A 173 4.14 -34.66 -0.88
N LYS A 174 3.91 -33.39 -1.20
CA LYS A 174 4.50 -32.69 -2.34
C LYS A 174 4.54 -31.18 -2.07
N PRO A 175 5.66 -30.49 -2.34
CA PRO A 175 5.72 -29.02 -2.26
C PRO A 175 4.63 -28.37 -3.11
N ILE A 176 4.07 -27.28 -2.61
CA ILE A 176 3.07 -26.46 -3.30
C ILE A 176 3.83 -25.47 -4.18
N GLU A 177 3.65 -25.55 -5.50
CA GLU A 177 4.45 -24.81 -6.48
C GLU A 177 3.67 -23.69 -7.17
N THR A 178 2.35 -23.86 -7.35
CA THR A 178 1.58 -22.94 -8.18
C THR A 178 0.39 -22.29 -7.45
N THR A 179 -0.08 -21.20 -8.02
CA THR A 179 -1.21 -20.43 -7.49
C THR A 179 -2.51 -21.22 -7.51
N LEU A 180 -2.82 -21.95 -8.60
CA LEU A 180 -4.05 -22.76 -8.65
C LEU A 180 -3.98 -23.95 -7.71
N GLU A 181 -2.81 -24.59 -7.56
CA GLU A 181 -2.61 -25.67 -6.58
C GLU A 181 -2.94 -25.16 -5.16
N LEU A 182 -2.40 -24.01 -4.77
CA LEU A 182 -2.72 -23.38 -3.48
C LEU A 182 -4.20 -23.02 -3.37
N ALA A 183 -4.81 -22.43 -4.40
CA ALA A 183 -6.22 -22.07 -4.39
C ALA A 183 -7.14 -23.27 -4.19
N ASP A 184 -6.82 -24.42 -4.81
CA ASP A 184 -7.57 -25.67 -4.65
C ASP A 184 -7.40 -26.28 -3.24
N ILE A 185 -6.20 -26.21 -2.67
CA ILE A 185 -5.93 -26.62 -1.29
C ILE A 185 -6.80 -25.79 -0.33
N ILE A 186 -6.83 -24.45 -0.49
CA ILE A 186 -7.64 -23.55 0.31
C ILE A 186 -9.13 -23.91 0.18
N ARG A 187 -9.63 -24.08 -1.04
CA ARG A 187 -11.04 -24.45 -1.30
C ARG A 187 -11.41 -25.77 -0.63
N SER A 188 -10.53 -26.75 -0.68
CA SER A 188 -10.75 -28.06 -0.07
C SER A 188 -10.85 -28.05 1.46
N ALA A 189 -10.32 -27.00 2.10
CA ALA A 189 -10.36 -26.80 3.55
C ALA A 189 -11.62 -26.07 4.04
N MET A 190 -12.44 -25.54 3.12
CA MET A 190 -13.57 -24.70 3.45
C MET A 190 -14.91 -25.47 3.39
N PRO A 191 -15.89 -25.15 4.25
CA PRO A 191 -17.21 -25.78 4.19
C PRO A 191 -17.98 -25.28 2.96
N ALA A 192 -18.93 -26.11 2.48
CA ALA A 192 -19.73 -25.81 1.30
C ALA A 192 -20.50 -24.48 1.38
N SER A 193 -20.88 -24.04 2.58
CA SER A 193 -21.52 -22.72 2.81
C SER A 193 -20.59 -21.55 2.46
N ALA A 194 -19.31 -21.64 2.79
CA ALA A 194 -18.31 -20.62 2.47
C ALA A 194 -18.02 -20.54 0.96
N LEU A 195 -18.05 -21.68 0.27
CA LEU A 195 -17.84 -21.74 -1.18
C LEU A 195 -18.96 -21.10 -2.01
N ARG A 196 -20.13 -20.81 -1.40
CA ARG A 196 -21.26 -20.12 -2.03
C ARG A 196 -21.23 -18.60 -1.83
N GLU A 197 -20.27 -18.08 -1.10
CA GLU A 197 -20.12 -16.63 -0.91
C GLU A 197 -19.75 -15.96 -2.25
N LYS A 198 -20.11 -14.66 -2.41
CA LYS A 198 -19.79 -13.89 -3.63
C LYS A 198 -18.30 -13.72 -3.89
N GLN A 199 -17.50 -13.74 -2.83
CA GLN A 199 -16.05 -13.60 -2.93
C GLN A 199 -15.40 -14.95 -3.19
N HIS A 200 -14.34 -14.94 -4.02
CA HIS A 200 -13.57 -16.16 -4.26
C HIS A 200 -12.97 -16.70 -2.94
N PRO A 201 -13.07 -18.00 -2.65
CA PRO A 201 -12.63 -18.58 -1.38
C PRO A 201 -11.14 -18.30 -1.04
N ALA A 202 -10.27 -18.30 -2.03
CA ALA A 202 -8.85 -18.05 -1.83
C ALA A 202 -8.48 -16.56 -1.63
N LYS A 203 -9.39 -15.61 -1.87
CA LYS A 203 -9.07 -14.17 -1.87
C LYS A 203 -8.37 -13.71 -0.59
N ARG A 204 -8.92 -14.06 0.57
CA ARG A 204 -8.39 -13.65 1.88
C ARG A 204 -7.04 -14.30 2.19
N SER A 205 -6.92 -15.58 1.85
CA SER A 205 -5.66 -16.32 2.06
C SER A 205 -4.55 -15.80 1.16
N PHE A 206 -4.84 -15.48 -0.10
CA PHE A 206 -3.87 -14.86 -1.02
C PHE A 206 -3.45 -13.48 -0.53
N GLN A 207 -4.40 -12.64 -0.07
CA GLN A 207 -4.07 -11.36 0.58
C GLN A 207 -3.15 -11.57 1.79
N ALA A 208 -3.44 -12.53 2.65
CA ALA A 208 -2.64 -12.80 3.84
C ALA A 208 -1.19 -13.21 3.51
N ILE A 209 -1.03 -14.10 2.53
CA ILE A 209 0.28 -14.56 2.09
C ILE A 209 1.05 -13.40 1.41
N ARG A 210 0.39 -12.62 0.57
CA ARG A 210 0.97 -11.44 -0.08
C ARG A 210 1.49 -10.42 0.94
N ILE A 211 0.68 -10.11 1.96
CA ILE A 211 1.06 -9.20 3.05
C ILE A 211 2.28 -9.77 3.80
N ALA A 212 2.33 -11.08 4.05
CA ALA A 212 3.45 -11.71 4.72
C ALA A 212 4.74 -11.70 3.89
N VAL A 213 4.64 -11.95 2.57
CA VAL A 213 5.77 -11.92 1.64
C VAL A 213 6.41 -10.53 1.56
N ASN A 214 5.58 -9.49 1.52
CA ASN A 214 6.01 -8.13 1.24
C ASN A 214 6.10 -7.22 2.49
N ASP A 215 5.81 -7.74 3.68
CA ASP A 215 5.74 -6.98 4.95
C ASP A 215 4.88 -5.70 4.85
N GLU A 216 3.79 -5.75 4.03
CA GLU A 216 2.99 -4.58 3.67
C GLU A 216 2.50 -3.77 4.88
N LEU A 217 2.17 -4.42 5.99
CA LEU A 217 1.71 -3.75 7.21
C LEU A 217 2.86 -3.23 8.08
N GLY A 218 4.00 -3.93 8.11
CA GLY A 218 5.17 -3.52 8.88
C GLY A 218 5.86 -2.28 8.32
N GLU A 219 5.67 -2.00 7.04
CA GLU A 219 6.24 -0.83 6.37
C GLU A 219 5.44 0.48 6.63
N LEU A 220 4.18 0.39 7.08
CA LEU A 220 3.33 1.56 7.27
C LEU A 220 3.75 2.45 8.45
N PRO A 221 4.08 1.92 9.65
CA PRO A 221 4.52 2.78 10.75
C PRO A 221 5.74 3.64 10.41
N PRO A 222 6.87 3.10 9.90
CA PRO A 222 8.03 3.94 9.55
C PRO A 222 7.73 4.95 8.45
N MET A 223 6.89 4.63 7.47
CA MET A 223 6.43 5.58 6.44
C MET A 223 5.65 6.74 7.04
N LEU A 224 4.71 6.46 7.95
CA LEU A 224 3.91 7.48 8.62
C LEU A 224 4.75 8.34 9.57
N ASP A 225 5.77 7.77 10.21
CA ASP A 225 6.74 8.51 11.03
C ASP A 225 7.63 9.40 10.16
N ALA A 226 8.07 8.92 8.99
CA ALA A 226 8.80 9.72 8.01
C ALA A 226 7.97 10.91 7.52
N ALA A 227 6.69 10.70 7.23
CA ALA A 227 5.79 11.77 6.82
C ALA A 227 5.60 12.81 7.95
N GLU A 228 5.43 12.36 9.19
CA GLU A 228 5.33 13.27 10.34
C GLU A 228 6.60 14.09 10.51
N LYS A 229 7.78 13.50 10.34
CA LYS A 229 9.07 14.17 10.50
C LYS A 229 9.39 15.13 9.36
N ASN A 230 9.23 14.69 8.12
CA ASN A 230 9.77 15.38 6.94
C ASN A 230 8.75 16.25 6.17
N LEU A 231 7.49 16.33 6.59
CA LEU A 231 6.58 17.33 6.03
C LEU A 231 6.84 18.71 6.63
N LYS A 232 6.87 19.75 5.79
CA LYS A 232 6.84 21.16 6.20
C LYS A 232 5.51 21.49 6.86
N PRO A 233 5.45 22.50 7.75
CA PRO A 233 4.16 23.07 8.19
C PRO A 233 3.30 23.47 7.00
N GLY A 234 2.02 23.04 6.99
CA GLY A 234 1.10 23.18 5.85
C GLY A 234 1.27 22.16 4.75
N GLY A 235 2.30 21.30 4.80
CA GLY A 235 2.50 20.19 3.87
C GLY A 235 1.45 19.09 4.04
N ARG A 236 1.15 18.37 2.97
CA ARG A 236 0.06 17.41 2.91
C ARG A 236 0.56 15.97 2.79
N LEU A 237 -0.02 15.08 3.59
CA LEU A 237 0.09 13.64 3.44
C LEU A 237 -1.21 13.10 2.85
N ALA A 238 -1.13 12.40 1.72
CA ALA A 238 -2.23 11.67 1.10
C ALA A 238 -1.89 10.18 1.06
N VAL A 239 -2.76 9.34 1.61
CA VAL A 239 -2.57 7.88 1.63
C VAL A 239 -3.82 7.19 1.12
N ILE A 240 -3.68 6.39 0.06
CA ILE A 240 -4.71 5.49 -0.45
C ILE A 240 -4.46 4.10 0.12
N THR A 241 -5.50 3.46 0.65
CA THR A 241 -5.47 2.11 1.19
C THR A 241 -6.50 1.24 0.48
N PHE A 242 -6.25 -0.06 0.33
CA PHE A 242 -7.14 -0.99 -0.39
C PHE A 242 -7.77 -2.07 0.48
N HIS A 243 -7.35 -2.21 1.72
CA HIS A 243 -7.98 -3.14 2.66
C HIS A 243 -8.07 -2.58 4.09
N SER A 244 -8.90 -3.27 4.91
CA SER A 244 -9.25 -2.85 6.26
C SER A 244 -8.06 -2.67 7.20
N LEU A 245 -7.03 -3.49 7.06
CA LEU A 245 -5.86 -3.46 7.96
C LEU A 245 -5.00 -2.23 7.70
N GLU A 246 -4.69 -1.91 6.45
CA GLU A 246 -3.99 -0.67 6.07
C GLU A 246 -4.76 0.56 6.57
N ASP A 247 -6.06 0.64 6.23
CA ASP A 247 -6.90 1.77 6.61
C ASP A 247 -6.96 1.96 8.14
N ARG A 248 -6.97 0.86 8.89
CA ARG A 248 -6.96 0.86 10.36
C ARG A 248 -5.66 1.45 10.91
N ILE A 249 -4.49 1.05 10.38
CA ILE A 249 -3.18 1.55 10.79
C ILE A 249 -3.06 3.05 10.48
N VAL A 250 -3.30 3.44 9.23
CA VAL A 250 -3.23 4.84 8.79
C VAL A 250 -4.19 5.72 9.59
N LYS A 251 -5.47 5.32 9.70
CA LYS A 251 -6.47 6.03 10.50
C LYS A 251 -6.03 6.24 11.94
N LYS A 252 -5.58 5.16 12.60
CA LYS A 252 -5.15 5.22 14.02
C LYS A 252 -3.98 6.16 14.20
N LYS A 253 -2.97 6.07 13.35
CA LYS A 253 -1.79 6.96 13.41
C LYS A 253 -2.16 8.42 13.18
N LEU A 254 -2.94 8.72 12.14
CA LEU A 254 -3.37 10.10 11.86
C LEU A 254 -4.23 10.68 12.99
N GLN A 255 -5.10 9.87 13.61
CA GLN A 255 -5.87 10.29 14.78
C GLN A 255 -4.99 10.58 15.98
N GLU A 256 -3.98 9.74 16.23
CA GLU A 256 -2.99 9.93 17.29
C GLU A 256 -2.19 11.23 17.08
N LEU A 257 -1.74 11.51 15.87
CA LEU A 257 -1.01 12.73 15.52
C LEU A 257 -1.88 13.98 15.59
N ALA A 258 -3.17 13.86 15.29
CA ALA A 258 -4.13 14.96 15.38
C ALA A 258 -4.63 15.20 16.80
N GLN A 259 -4.35 14.30 17.74
CA GLN A 259 -4.76 14.44 19.11
C GLN A 259 -3.93 15.51 19.83
N GLY A 260 -4.60 16.53 20.32
CA GLY A 260 -4.03 17.58 21.16
C GLY A 260 -3.89 17.15 22.63
N CYS A 261 -4.34 18.02 23.51
CA CYS A 261 -4.31 17.77 24.95
C CYS A 261 -4.99 16.45 25.33
N ILE A 262 -4.33 15.67 26.20
CA ILE A 262 -4.81 14.39 26.75
C ILE A 262 -5.08 14.47 28.25
N CYS A 263 -5.04 15.68 28.83
CA CYS A 263 -5.39 15.88 30.24
C CYS A 263 -6.87 15.55 30.48
N PRO A 264 -7.23 15.06 31.67
CA PRO A 264 -8.61 14.93 32.07
C PRO A 264 -9.37 16.25 31.90
N PRO A 265 -10.64 16.23 31.46
CA PRO A 265 -11.43 17.45 31.25
C PRO A 265 -11.59 18.34 32.48
N GLU A 266 -11.46 17.75 33.67
CA GLU A 266 -11.58 18.43 34.96
C GLU A 266 -10.35 19.29 35.32
N PHE A 267 -9.24 19.15 34.60
CA PHE A 267 -8.03 19.91 34.86
C PHE A 267 -8.21 21.36 34.40
N PRO A 268 -8.03 22.38 35.31
CA PRO A 268 -8.23 23.78 34.96
C PRO A 268 -7.18 24.30 33.95
N VAL A 269 -6.00 23.64 33.89
CA VAL A 269 -4.90 24.03 33.00
C VAL A 269 -4.27 22.77 32.38
N CYS A 270 -3.94 22.85 31.11
CA CYS A 270 -3.24 21.76 30.43
C CYS A 270 -1.82 21.58 30.98
N VAL A 271 -1.52 20.38 31.50
CA VAL A 271 -0.20 20.01 32.06
C VAL A 271 0.57 19.05 31.15
N CYS A 272 -0.05 18.46 30.11
CA CYS A 272 0.63 17.50 29.24
C CYS A 272 1.49 18.16 28.15
N GLY A 273 1.28 19.46 27.85
CA GLY A 273 2.01 20.20 26.83
C GLY A 273 1.80 19.68 25.40
N ARG A 274 0.95 18.64 25.20
CA ARG A 274 0.74 18.01 23.89
C ARG A 274 -0.03 18.94 22.95
N LYS A 275 0.54 19.13 21.75
CA LYS A 275 -0.10 19.86 20.64
C LYS A 275 -0.36 18.87 19.49
N PRO A 276 -1.43 19.10 18.70
CA PRO A 276 -1.62 18.35 17.47
C PRO A 276 -0.41 18.53 16.54
N LYS A 277 0.06 17.43 15.96
CA LYS A 277 1.14 17.45 14.96
C LYS A 277 0.58 17.57 13.54
N VAL A 278 -0.66 17.11 13.35
CA VAL A 278 -1.37 17.22 12.07
C VAL A 278 -2.83 17.64 12.28
N LYS A 279 -3.41 18.24 11.25
CA LYS A 279 -4.84 18.48 11.11
C LYS A 279 -5.41 17.45 10.11
N LEU A 280 -6.47 16.74 10.49
CA LEU A 280 -7.17 15.83 9.57
C LEU A 280 -7.95 16.67 8.55
N ILE A 281 -7.57 16.55 7.28
CA ILE A 281 -8.31 17.18 6.18
C ILE A 281 -9.53 16.32 5.88
N THR A 282 -9.37 15.00 5.83
CA THR A 282 -10.45 14.05 5.66
C THR A 282 -10.80 13.38 7.00
N ARG A 283 -11.92 13.77 7.63
CA ARG A 283 -12.42 13.05 8.83
C ARG A 283 -12.94 11.66 8.51
N LYS A 284 -13.65 11.53 7.36
CA LYS A 284 -14.02 10.27 6.74
C LYS A 284 -13.13 10.06 5.51
N PRO A 285 -12.79 8.82 5.13
CA PRO A 285 -12.02 8.61 3.91
C PRO A 285 -12.84 9.07 2.70
N ILE A 286 -12.15 9.60 1.68
CA ILE A 286 -12.72 9.76 0.36
C ILE A 286 -12.72 8.38 -0.30
N VAL A 287 -13.79 8.03 -0.99
CA VAL A 287 -13.95 6.76 -1.69
C VAL A 287 -14.28 7.03 -3.16
N PRO A 288 -13.96 6.10 -4.08
CA PRO A 288 -14.25 6.26 -5.49
C PRO A 288 -15.73 6.48 -5.78
N GLY A 289 -16.02 7.40 -6.70
CA GLY A 289 -17.37 7.62 -7.20
C GLY A 289 -17.84 6.54 -8.18
N GLU A 290 -19.15 6.54 -8.52
CA GLU A 290 -19.73 5.55 -9.44
C GLU A 290 -19.10 5.57 -10.84
N ALA A 291 -18.73 6.74 -11.33
CA ALA A 291 -18.05 6.88 -12.62
C ALA A 291 -16.70 6.15 -12.63
N GLU A 292 -15.86 6.41 -11.60
CA GLU A 292 -14.57 5.74 -11.47
C GLU A 292 -14.73 4.23 -11.31
N LEU A 293 -15.71 3.77 -10.52
CA LEU A 293 -15.96 2.33 -10.32
C LEU A 293 -16.40 1.61 -11.60
N THR A 294 -17.03 2.32 -12.53
CA THR A 294 -17.41 1.79 -13.83
C THR A 294 -16.19 1.62 -14.73
N GLU A 295 -15.29 2.59 -14.74
CA GLU A 295 -14.07 2.59 -15.55
C GLU A 295 -12.95 1.76 -14.93
N ASN A 296 -12.81 1.81 -13.58
CA ASN A 296 -11.79 1.11 -12.82
C ASN A 296 -12.39 0.30 -11.64
N PRO A 297 -12.90 -0.92 -11.89
CA PRO A 297 -13.46 -1.77 -10.81
C PRO A 297 -12.46 -2.10 -9.68
N ARG A 298 -11.14 -1.98 -9.94
CA ARG A 298 -10.08 -2.22 -8.94
C ARG A 298 -10.09 -1.16 -7.84
N ALA A 299 -10.60 0.04 -8.11
CA ALA A 299 -10.74 1.11 -7.13
C ALA A 299 -11.78 0.84 -6.03
N ARG A 300 -12.62 -0.21 -6.18
CA ARG A 300 -13.77 -0.49 -5.29
C ARG A 300 -13.47 -0.43 -3.79
N SER A 301 -12.28 -0.86 -3.38
CA SER A 301 -11.91 -0.92 -1.96
C SER A 301 -11.05 0.26 -1.51
N ALA A 302 -10.72 1.17 -2.43
CA ALA A 302 -9.84 2.30 -2.18
C ALA A 302 -10.43 3.28 -1.17
N LYS A 303 -9.57 3.82 -0.31
CA LYS A 303 -9.90 4.84 0.68
C LYS A 303 -8.75 5.83 0.79
N LEU A 304 -8.99 7.06 0.38
CA LEU A 304 -8.02 8.14 0.53
C LEU A 304 -8.19 8.84 1.89
N ARG A 305 -7.09 8.95 2.62
CA ARG A 305 -6.98 9.78 3.83
C ARG A 305 -5.95 10.86 3.64
N VAL A 306 -6.30 12.07 4.07
CA VAL A 306 -5.43 13.26 3.94
C VAL A 306 -5.31 13.96 5.28
N ALA A 307 -4.06 14.31 5.60
CA ALA A 307 -3.72 15.14 6.76
C ALA A 307 -2.76 16.26 6.35
N GLU A 308 -2.78 17.34 7.09
CA GLU A 308 -1.91 18.52 6.93
C GLU A 308 -1.01 18.64 8.15
N LYS A 309 0.28 18.86 7.96
CA LYS A 309 1.24 19.14 9.04
C LYS A 309 0.92 20.49 9.69
N CYS A 310 0.88 20.53 11.05
CA CYS A 310 0.68 21.76 11.82
C CYS A 310 1.94 22.64 11.87
#